data_a2ddd6858b3265bc03cb436bfd4f78c5
#
_entry.id   a2ddd6858b3265bc03cb436bfd4f78c5
#
_cell.length_a   1.000
_cell.length_b   1.000
_cell.length_c   1.000
_cell.angle_alpha   90.00
_cell.angle_beta   90.00
_cell.angle_gamma   90.00
#
_symmetry.space_group_name_H-M   'P 1'
#
loop_
_entity.id
_entity.type
_entity.pdbx_description
1 polymer ?
#
loop_
_entity_poly.entity_id
_entity_poly.type
_entity_poly.pdbx_seq_one_letter_code
_entity_poly.pdbx_strand_id
1 'polypeptide(L)'
;MSAAAARWRARPHTAAEGVHYLVARSEDVLGALPVAAPDRAAAAGLPPWRAAEYTAARTLLRALLRETGEDLRGGPVAARPGGRPYLPDRPDLGVSLSHSSGWVAAAVGTGREVGIDVQTPSPVAARLLRLCCSPEDAETLTALPEADRRREFAWIFTVQEACVKALGTGLSGRPWTVPVPLGRSSGTWHQLHWTAPRAHQPVPTGCAWTERGVFRQAGGGGGGGG
;
A
#
# COMPACT_ATOMS: atom_id res chain seq x y z
N MET A 1 4.39 -31.82 -11.74
CA MET A 1 4.26 -30.41 -12.14
C MET A 1 2.79 -30.07 -12.08
N SER A 2 2.38 -29.29 -11.08
CA SER A 2 0.98 -28.99 -10.78
C SER A 2 0.40 -27.99 -11.78
N ALA A 3 -0.82 -28.22 -12.27
CA ALA A 3 -1.57 -27.38 -13.21
C ALA A 3 -1.92 -25.96 -12.66
N ALA A 4 -1.59 -25.67 -11.40
CA ALA A 4 -1.86 -24.38 -10.75
C ALA A 4 -0.90 -23.25 -11.17
N ALA A 5 0.29 -23.56 -11.72
CA ALA A 5 1.26 -22.55 -12.16
C ALA A 5 0.84 -21.78 -13.42
N ALA A 6 -0.30 -22.10 -14.00
CA ALA A 6 -0.65 -21.66 -15.35
C ALA A 6 -1.35 -20.29 -15.45
N ARG A 7 -1.72 -19.57 -14.38
CA ARG A 7 -2.59 -18.38 -14.54
C ARG A 7 -2.45 -17.25 -13.53
N TRP A 8 -1.25 -16.89 -13.07
CA TRP A 8 -1.12 -15.54 -12.54
C TRP A 8 -1.16 -14.54 -13.70
N ARG A 9 -2.20 -13.72 -13.77
CA ARG A 9 -2.41 -12.71 -14.85
C ARG A 9 -2.68 -11.30 -14.31
N ALA A 10 -2.36 -11.02 -13.04
CA ALA A 10 -2.52 -9.65 -12.55
C ALA A 10 -1.54 -8.74 -13.29
N ARG A 11 -2.09 -7.73 -13.97
CA ARG A 11 -1.28 -6.70 -14.64
C ARG A 11 -1.10 -5.53 -13.69
N PRO A 12 0.11 -4.94 -13.62
CA PRO A 12 0.32 -3.71 -12.87
C PRO A 12 -0.61 -2.59 -13.35
N HIS A 13 -1.15 -1.87 -12.40
CA HIS A 13 -1.81 -0.59 -12.66
C HIS A 13 -0.76 0.51 -12.58
N THR A 14 -0.86 1.50 -13.46
CA THR A 14 0.00 2.69 -13.45
C THR A 14 -0.77 3.85 -12.82
N ALA A 15 -0.27 4.36 -11.70
CA ALA A 15 -0.82 5.54 -11.03
C ALA A 15 -0.24 6.83 -11.62
N ALA A 16 1.05 6.81 -11.99
CA ALA A 16 1.77 7.87 -12.67
C ALA A 16 2.99 7.26 -13.38
N GLU A 17 3.70 8.05 -14.18
CA GLU A 17 4.96 7.62 -14.79
C GLU A 17 5.94 7.15 -13.70
N GLY A 18 6.40 5.89 -13.79
CA GLY A 18 7.29 5.25 -12.82
C GLY A 18 6.64 4.91 -11.48
N VAL A 19 5.30 4.97 -11.37
CA VAL A 19 4.55 4.54 -10.17
C VAL A 19 3.56 3.47 -10.55
N HIS A 20 3.78 2.27 -10.04
CA HIS A 20 2.97 1.10 -10.34
C HIS A 20 2.49 0.40 -9.07
N TYR A 21 1.36 -0.29 -9.15
CA TYR A 21 0.83 -1.07 -8.04
C TYR A 21 0.05 -2.30 -8.52
N LEU A 22 -0.06 -3.28 -7.62
CA LEU A 22 -0.90 -4.47 -7.75
C LEU A 22 -1.76 -4.66 -6.52
N VAL A 23 -2.96 -5.19 -6.73
CA VAL A 23 -3.88 -5.63 -5.67
C VAL A 23 -4.37 -7.03 -6.02
N ALA A 24 -4.37 -7.95 -5.07
CA ALA A 24 -4.78 -9.32 -5.29
C ALA A 24 -5.29 -10.00 -4.01
N ARG A 25 -5.95 -11.14 -4.15
CA ARG A 25 -6.21 -12.04 -3.03
C ARG A 25 -4.92 -12.72 -2.59
N SER A 26 -4.72 -12.82 -1.28
CA SER A 26 -3.55 -13.52 -0.71
C SER A 26 -3.46 -14.97 -1.17
N GLU A 27 -4.60 -15.65 -1.23
CA GLU A 27 -4.71 -17.05 -1.68
C GLU A 27 -4.30 -17.22 -3.14
N ASP A 28 -4.71 -16.30 -4.02
CA ASP A 28 -4.35 -16.34 -5.45
C ASP A 28 -2.84 -16.11 -5.63
N VAL A 29 -2.26 -15.16 -4.86
CA VAL A 29 -0.82 -14.89 -4.89
C VAL A 29 -0.02 -16.13 -4.47
N LEU A 30 -0.37 -16.73 -3.32
CA LEU A 30 0.36 -17.86 -2.77
C LEU A 30 0.10 -19.17 -3.53
N GLY A 31 -1.06 -19.31 -4.17
CA GLY A 31 -1.39 -20.45 -5.01
C GLY A 31 -0.70 -20.44 -6.39
N ALA A 32 -0.39 -19.25 -6.91
CA ALA A 32 0.15 -19.11 -8.26
C ALA A 32 1.65 -18.77 -8.31
N LEU A 33 2.21 -18.16 -7.28
CA LEU A 33 3.58 -17.64 -7.28
C LEU A 33 4.44 -18.29 -6.17
N PRO A 34 5.72 -18.58 -6.44
CA PRO A 34 6.63 -19.11 -5.42
C PRO A 34 7.00 -18.03 -4.40
N VAL A 35 6.93 -18.37 -3.12
CA VAL A 35 7.43 -17.53 -2.04
C VAL A 35 8.96 -17.59 -2.04
N ALA A 36 9.62 -16.44 -2.06
CA ALA A 36 11.09 -16.36 -2.01
C ALA A 36 11.64 -16.86 -0.66
N ALA A 37 12.81 -17.50 -0.68
CA ALA A 37 13.41 -18.06 0.51
C ALA A 37 13.65 -17.03 1.64
N PRO A 38 14.14 -15.80 1.38
CA PRO A 38 14.28 -14.78 2.42
C PRO A 38 12.93 -14.39 3.07
N ASP A 39 11.86 -14.30 2.29
CA ASP A 39 10.55 -13.91 2.80
C ASP A 39 9.92 -15.04 3.64
N ARG A 40 10.16 -16.31 3.25
CA ARG A 40 9.74 -17.48 4.02
C ARG A 40 10.50 -17.56 5.36
N ALA A 41 11.82 -17.35 5.33
CA ALA A 41 12.62 -17.35 6.55
C ALA A 41 12.19 -16.24 7.52
N ALA A 42 11.93 -15.03 7.02
CA ALA A 42 11.46 -13.92 7.83
C ALA A 42 10.06 -14.14 8.43
N ALA A 43 9.22 -14.98 7.80
CA ALA A 43 7.89 -15.32 8.28
C ALA A 43 7.87 -16.50 9.27
N ALA A 44 8.97 -17.27 9.43
CA ALA A 44 8.99 -18.54 10.15
C ALA A 44 8.58 -18.45 11.63
N GLY A 45 8.76 -17.27 12.27
CA GLY A 45 8.37 -17.02 13.67
C GLY A 45 7.00 -16.37 13.85
N LEU A 46 6.25 -16.13 12.76
CA LEU A 46 4.95 -15.47 12.83
C LEU A 46 3.81 -16.49 13.01
N PRO A 47 2.70 -16.10 13.65
CA PRO A 47 1.47 -16.90 13.61
C PRO A 47 1.06 -17.22 12.17
N PRO A 48 0.44 -18.40 11.89
CA PRO A 48 0.17 -18.85 10.52
C PRO A 48 -0.57 -17.83 9.65
N TRP A 49 -1.60 -17.18 10.19
CA TRP A 49 -2.35 -16.15 9.46
C TRP A 49 -1.50 -14.93 9.11
N ARG A 50 -0.62 -14.52 10.04
CA ARG A 50 0.31 -13.40 9.84
C ARG A 50 1.42 -13.76 8.84
N ALA A 51 1.94 -14.98 8.91
CA ALA A 51 2.93 -15.49 7.96
C ALA A 51 2.37 -15.52 6.54
N ALA A 52 1.10 -15.92 6.36
CA ALA A 52 0.42 -15.93 5.08
C ALA A 52 0.29 -14.51 4.49
N GLU A 53 -0.20 -13.53 5.26
CA GLU A 53 -0.30 -12.13 4.83
C GLU A 53 1.08 -11.53 4.51
N TYR A 54 2.06 -11.77 5.38
CA TYR A 54 3.42 -11.30 5.23
C TYR A 54 4.07 -11.81 3.94
N THR A 55 3.97 -13.12 3.68
CA THR A 55 4.56 -13.74 2.50
C THR A 55 3.79 -13.38 1.22
N ALA A 56 2.47 -13.31 1.27
CA ALA A 56 1.65 -12.91 0.12
C ALA A 56 1.98 -11.49 -0.34
N ALA A 57 2.06 -10.52 0.59
CA ALA A 57 2.36 -9.12 0.24
C ALA A 57 3.75 -8.97 -0.39
N ARG A 58 4.79 -9.67 0.13
CA ARG A 58 6.14 -9.66 -0.45
C ARG A 58 6.22 -10.37 -1.78
N THR A 59 5.53 -11.51 -1.92
CA THR A 59 5.44 -12.22 -3.19
C THR A 59 4.77 -11.36 -4.25
N LEU A 60 3.72 -10.62 -3.89
CA LEU A 60 3.06 -9.67 -4.78
C LEU A 60 4.00 -8.53 -5.19
N LEU A 61 4.78 -7.97 -4.25
CA LEU A 61 5.78 -6.95 -4.56
C LEU A 61 6.84 -7.47 -5.55
N ARG A 62 7.35 -8.68 -5.35
CA ARG A 62 8.31 -9.30 -6.28
C ARG A 62 7.71 -9.53 -7.67
N ALA A 63 6.43 -9.89 -7.74
CA ALA A 63 5.73 -9.99 -9.01
C ALA A 63 5.62 -8.63 -9.69
N LEU A 64 5.22 -7.59 -8.94
CA LEU A 64 5.15 -6.21 -9.43
C LEU A 64 6.49 -5.74 -9.99
N LEU A 65 7.57 -5.92 -9.23
CA LEU A 65 8.93 -5.52 -9.64
C LEU A 65 9.36 -6.21 -10.95
N ARG A 66 9.09 -7.52 -11.09
CA ARG A 66 9.39 -8.24 -12.35
C ARG A 66 8.60 -7.71 -13.53
N GLU A 67 7.31 -7.46 -13.35
CA GLU A 67 6.43 -6.93 -14.41
C GLU A 67 6.80 -5.50 -14.83
N THR A 68 7.44 -4.73 -13.96
CA THR A 68 7.92 -3.37 -14.25
C THR A 68 9.40 -3.33 -14.67
N GLY A 69 10.05 -4.48 -14.83
CA GLY A 69 11.46 -4.56 -15.24
C GLY A 69 12.46 -4.30 -14.11
N GLU A 70 12.01 -4.28 -12.86
CA GLU A 70 12.78 -3.91 -11.68
C GLU A 70 13.13 -5.11 -10.78
N ASP A 71 13.55 -6.24 -11.37
CA ASP A 71 13.77 -7.50 -10.64
C ASP A 71 14.82 -7.36 -9.52
N LEU A 72 14.50 -7.90 -8.34
CA LEU A 72 15.37 -7.93 -7.16
C LEU A 72 16.48 -8.99 -7.21
N ARG A 73 16.53 -9.87 -8.23
CA ARG A 73 17.49 -10.97 -8.34
C ARG A 73 17.63 -11.80 -7.04
N GLY A 74 16.53 -11.95 -6.30
CA GLY A 74 16.52 -12.70 -5.04
C GLY A 74 16.89 -11.91 -3.77
N GLY A 75 17.21 -10.63 -3.88
CA GLY A 75 17.53 -9.75 -2.74
C GLY A 75 16.39 -9.66 -1.71
N PRO A 76 16.69 -9.29 -0.46
CA PRO A 76 15.71 -9.20 0.61
C PRO A 76 14.79 -7.98 0.45
N VAL A 77 13.52 -8.14 0.89
CA VAL A 77 12.63 -7.02 1.21
C VAL A 77 12.77 -6.77 2.72
N ALA A 78 13.57 -5.78 3.08
CA ALA A 78 13.85 -5.44 4.48
C ALA A 78 12.78 -4.49 5.05
N ALA A 79 12.81 -4.27 6.36
CA ALA A 79 11.94 -3.32 7.04
C ALA A 79 12.76 -2.33 7.88
N ARG A 80 12.42 -1.05 7.83
CA ARG A 80 12.97 -0.01 8.72
C ARG A 80 12.37 -0.13 10.13
N PRO A 81 12.96 0.49 11.15
CA PRO A 81 12.24 0.75 12.40
C PRO A 81 10.88 1.39 12.09
N GLY A 82 9.79 0.85 12.68
CA GLY A 82 8.43 1.26 12.33
C GLY A 82 7.77 0.44 11.21
N GLY A 83 8.46 -0.58 10.64
CA GLY A 83 7.86 -1.58 9.76
C GLY A 83 7.76 -1.19 8.28
N ARG A 84 8.23 0.00 7.88
CA ARG A 84 8.23 0.42 6.47
C ARG A 84 9.15 -0.48 5.63
N PRO A 85 8.65 -1.10 4.55
CA PRO A 85 9.50 -1.90 3.67
C PRO A 85 10.49 -1.03 2.87
N TYR A 86 11.65 -1.61 2.57
CA TYR A 86 12.63 -1.04 1.65
C TYR A 86 13.46 -2.14 0.99
N LEU A 87 14.14 -1.78 -0.09
CA LEU A 87 14.99 -2.67 -0.87
C LEU A 87 16.44 -2.24 -0.68
N PRO A 88 17.28 -2.98 0.09
CA PRO A 88 18.66 -2.58 0.37
C PRO A 88 19.49 -2.38 -0.90
N ASP A 89 19.31 -3.26 -1.90
CA ASP A 89 20.06 -3.26 -3.15
C ASP A 89 19.47 -2.30 -4.22
N ARG A 90 18.32 -1.68 -3.94
CA ARG A 90 17.63 -0.76 -4.85
C ARG A 90 17.11 0.46 -4.08
N PRO A 91 18.01 1.29 -3.56
CA PRO A 91 17.64 2.50 -2.80
C PRO A 91 16.92 3.55 -3.64
N ASP A 92 16.99 3.43 -4.97
CA ASP A 92 16.28 4.24 -5.96
C ASP A 92 14.78 3.93 -6.07
N LEU A 93 14.33 2.80 -5.50
CA LEU A 93 12.95 2.37 -5.52
C LEU A 93 12.25 2.61 -4.17
N GLY A 94 11.20 3.43 -4.18
CA GLY A 94 10.24 3.45 -3.09
C GLY A 94 9.30 2.26 -3.19
N VAL A 95 9.02 1.58 -2.08
CA VAL A 95 8.08 0.46 -2.04
C VAL A 95 7.12 0.59 -0.87
N SER A 96 5.91 0.09 -1.06
CA SER A 96 4.90 0.04 -0.01
C SER A 96 4.07 -1.23 -0.11
N LEU A 97 3.62 -1.73 1.04
CA LEU A 97 2.80 -2.93 1.18
C LEU A 97 1.59 -2.65 2.05
N SER A 98 0.48 -3.32 1.75
CA SER A 98 -0.71 -3.35 2.61
C SER A 98 -1.42 -4.69 2.53
N HIS A 99 -2.22 -4.99 3.54
CA HIS A 99 -3.09 -6.16 3.59
C HIS A 99 -4.35 -5.87 4.41
N SER A 100 -5.46 -6.48 4.03
CA SER A 100 -6.74 -6.39 4.75
C SER A 100 -7.65 -7.55 4.39
N SER A 101 -8.00 -8.38 5.38
CA SER A 101 -8.99 -9.46 5.24
C SER A 101 -8.82 -10.30 3.97
N GLY A 102 -7.62 -10.85 3.77
CA GLY A 102 -7.31 -11.71 2.62
C GLY A 102 -6.99 -10.96 1.32
N TRP A 103 -6.94 -9.64 1.32
CA TRP A 103 -6.39 -8.83 0.24
C TRP A 103 -4.98 -8.38 0.56
N VAL A 104 -4.13 -8.31 -0.46
CA VAL A 104 -2.78 -7.74 -0.40
C VAL A 104 -2.59 -6.73 -1.50
N ALA A 105 -1.83 -5.69 -1.21
CA ALA A 105 -1.46 -4.65 -2.16
C ALA A 105 0.04 -4.36 -2.07
N ALA A 106 0.64 -4.05 -3.21
CA ALA A 106 2.04 -3.62 -3.32
C ALA A 106 2.14 -2.45 -4.29
N ALA A 107 3.01 -1.50 -3.99
CA ALA A 107 3.35 -0.39 -4.88
C ALA A 107 4.86 -0.23 -4.99
N VAL A 108 5.31 0.24 -6.16
CA VAL A 108 6.70 0.63 -6.45
C VAL A 108 6.73 2.00 -7.12
N GLY A 109 7.70 2.81 -6.76
CA GLY A 109 7.97 4.11 -7.39
C GLY A 109 9.44 4.28 -7.70
N THR A 110 9.79 4.53 -8.96
CA THR A 110 11.16 4.77 -9.42
C THR A 110 11.53 6.23 -9.18
N GLY A 111 12.52 6.48 -8.30
CA GLY A 111 12.93 7.82 -7.86
C GLY A 111 11.84 8.58 -7.11
N ARG A 112 10.88 7.86 -6.50
CA ARG A 112 9.74 8.43 -5.76
C ARG A 112 9.46 7.63 -4.49
N GLU A 113 9.02 8.30 -3.45
CA GLU A 113 8.40 7.65 -2.31
C GLU A 113 6.96 7.29 -2.66
N VAL A 114 6.52 6.10 -2.24
CA VAL A 114 5.17 5.62 -2.51
C VAL A 114 4.52 5.08 -1.25
N GLY A 115 3.19 5.12 -1.22
CA GLY A 115 2.34 4.48 -0.23
C GLY A 115 1.17 3.79 -0.91
N ILE A 116 0.82 2.62 -0.43
CA ILE A 116 -0.37 1.87 -0.85
C ILE A 116 -1.15 1.44 0.37
N ASP A 117 -2.46 1.54 0.31
CA ASP A 117 -3.33 0.93 1.29
C ASP A 117 -4.50 0.22 0.65
N VAL A 118 -4.95 -0.86 1.28
CA VAL A 118 -6.13 -1.63 0.90
C VAL A 118 -6.96 -1.90 2.14
N GLN A 119 -8.28 -1.69 2.06
CA GLN A 119 -9.17 -1.84 3.20
C GLN A 119 -10.46 -2.54 2.80
N THR A 120 -10.75 -3.68 3.42
CA THR A 120 -12.08 -4.28 3.34
C THR A 120 -13.08 -3.41 4.11
N PRO A 121 -14.22 -3.00 3.50
CA PRO A 121 -15.23 -2.21 4.17
C PRO A 121 -15.70 -2.85 5.47
N SER A 122 -15.61 -2.14 6.58
CA SER A 122 -15.98 -2.61 7.92
C SER A 122 -16.89 -1.58 8.63
N PRO A 123 -17.61 -1.96 9.71
CA PRO A 123 -18.38 -1.00 10.48
C PRO A 123 -17.52 0.17 10.95
N VAL A 124 -18.06 1.38 10.81
CA VAL A 124 -17.35 2.60 11.16
C VAL A 124 -18.12 3.38 12.22
N ALA A 125 -17.45 3.74 13.31
CA ALA A 125 -18.05 4.53 14.37
C ALA A 125 -18.20 6.00 13.93
N ALA A 126 -19.29 6.65 14.35
CA ALA A 126 -19.56 8.07 14.02
C ALA A 126 -18.42 9.02 14.41
N ARG A 127 -17.71 8.72 15.53
CA ARG A 127 -16.53 9.51 15.94
C ARG A 127 -15.40 9.46 14.92
N LEU A 128 -15.23 8.32 14.22
CA LEU A 128 -14.18 8.15 13.23
C LEU A 128 -14.52 8.88 11.94
N LEU A 129 -15.80 8.91 11.54
CA LEU A 129 -16.27 9.75 10.43
C LEU A 129 -15.92 11.23 10.69
N ARG A 130 -16.28 11.75 11.88
CA ARG A 130 -15.99 13.14 12.26
C ARG A 130 -14.49 13.45 12.39
N LEU A 131 -13.66 12.44 12.67
CA LEU A 131 -12.21 12.63 12.75
C LEU A 131 -11.57 12.67 11.36
N CYS A 132 -12.00 11.79 10.45
CA CYS A 132 -11.34 11.53 9.17
C CYS A 132 -11.92 12.32 7.99
N CYS A 133 -13.13 12.89 8.15
CA CYS A 133 -13.84 13.57 7.07
C CYS A 133 -14.15 15.03 7.43
N SER A 134 -14.43 15.85 6.43
CA SER A 134 -15.02 17.16 6.68
C SER A 134 -16.40 17.03 7.35
N PRO A 135 -16.91 18.03 8.06
CA PRO A 135 -18.24 18.00 8.65
C PRO A 135 -19.33 17.64 7.62
N GLU A 136 -19.28 18.23 6.42
CA GLU A 136 -20.21 18.01 5.32
C GLU A 136 -20.14 16.56 4.80
N ASP A 137 -18.94 16.03 4.56
CA ASP A 137 -18.75 14.64 4.13
C ASP A 137 -19.20 13.66 5.21
N ALA A 138 -18.94 13.96 6.50
CA ALA A 138 -19.35 13.10 7.61
C ALA A 138 -20.88 13.02 7.75
N GLU A 139 -21.61 14.15 7.53
CA GLU A 139 -23.07 14.17 7.48
C GLU A 139 -23.59 13.34 6.30
N THR A 140 -23.04 13.56 5.10
CA THR A 140 -23.40 12.82 3.89
C THR A 140 -23.18 11.32 4.09
N LEU A 141 -22.04 10.91 4.61
CA LEU A 141 -21.73 9.50 4.91
C LEU A 141 -22.70 8.91 5.94
N THR A 142 -23.08 9.69 6.95
CA THR A 142 -24.01 9.23 8.00
C THR A 142 -25.40 8.96 7.43
N ALA A 143 -25.81 9.71 6.42
CA ALA A 143 -27.11 9.54 5.74
C ALA A 143 -27.14 8.34 4.76
N LEU A 144 -25.98 7.83 4.33
CA LEU A 144 -25.92 6.69 3.43
C LEU A 144 -26.36 5.38 4.10
N PRO A 145 -26.92 4.43 3.32
CA PRO A 145 -27.07 3.04 3.74
C PRO A 145 -25.75 2.49 4.29
N GLU A 146 -25.83 1.63 5.30
CA GLU A 146 -24.64 1.18 6.04
C GLU A 146 -23.55 0.56 5.14
N ALA A 147 -23.94 -0.23 4.14
CA ALA A 147 -23.00 -0.85 3.21
C ALA A 147 -22.24 0.19 2.37
N ASP A 148 -22.94 1.21 1.88
CA ASP A 148 -22.36 2.28 1.07
C ASP A 148 -21.46 3.18 1.94
N ARG A 149 -21.92 3.53 3.16
CA ARG A 149 -21.12 4.28 4.14
C ARG A 149 -19.81 3.59 4.46
N ARG A 150 -19.83 2.27 4.72
CA ARG A 150 -18.60 1.48 4.98
C ARG A 150 -17.66 1.51 3.79
N ARG A 151 -18.19 1.34 2.57
CA ARG A 151 -17.40 1.36 1.34
C ARG A 151 -16.80 2.73 1.08
N GLU A 152 -17.61 3.78 1.15
CA GLU A 152 -17.15 5.15 0.90
C GLU A 152 -16.11 5.60 1.92
N PHE A 153 -16.31 5.30 3.19
CA PHE A 153 -15.32 5.58 4.23
C PHE A 153 -14.01 4.81 3.99
N ALA A 154 -14.07 3.55 3.58
CA ALA A 154 -12.87 2.77 3.28
C ALA A 154 -12.08 3.38 2.11
N TRP A 155 -12.71 3.96 1.09
CA TRP A 155 -12.04 4.70 0.02
C TRP A 155 -11.31 5.94 0.54
N ILE A 156 -11.91 6.71 1.43
CA ILE A 156 -11.28 7.88 2.05
C ILE A 156 -10.08 7.43 2.89
N PHE A 157 -10.29 6.45 3.76
CA PHE A 157 -9.29 6.00 4.71
C PHE A 157 -8.06 5.38 4.05
N THR A 158 -8.24 4.58 2.97
CA THR A 158 -7.11 4.01 2.21
C THR A 158 -6.22 5.08 1.59
N VAL A 159 -6.78 6.18 1.11
CA VAL A 159 -5.99 7.32 0.60
C VAL A 159 -5.22 8.00 1.73
N GLN A 160 -5.86 8.24 2.86
CA GLN A 160 -5.24 8.85 4.04
C GLN A 160 -4.05 8.02 4.53
N GLU A 161 -4.24 6.69 4.66
CA GLU A 161 -3.17 5.76 5.04
C GLU A 161 -2.07 5.67 3.97
N ALA A 162 -2.40 5.67 2.68
CA ALA A 162 -1.43 5.68 1.61
C ALA A 162 -0.54 6.93 1.65
N CYS A 163 -1.11 8.10 1.92
CA CYS A 163 -0.36 9.35 2.05
C CYS A 163 0.66 9.29 3.19
N VAL A 164 0.28 8.86 4.38
CA VAL A 164 1.22 8.78 5.52
C VAL A 164 2.25 7.65 5.35
N LYS A 165 1.91 6.58 4.65
CA LYS A 165 2.87 5.54 4.24
C LYS A 165 3.91 6.08 3.26
N ALA A 166 3.50 6.89 2.27
CA ALA A 166 4.42 7.55 1.34
C ALA A 166 5.39 8.48 2.07
N LEU A 167 4.93 9.21 3.08
CA LEU A 167 5.80 10.04 3.93
C LEU A 167 6.69 9.25 4.88
N GLY A 168 6.40 7.95 5.09
CA GLY A 168 7.13 7.10 6.03
C GLY A 168 6.87 7.43 7.49
N THR A 169 5.81 8.16 7.79
CA THR A 169 5.45 8.59 9.15
C THR A 169 4.57 7.59 9.88
N GLY A 170 3.95 6.65 9.16
CA GLY A 170 3.02 5.68 9.72
C GLY A 170 1.86 6.36 10.47
N LEU A 171 1.35 5.73 11.53
CA LEU A 171 0.25 6.28 12.34
C LEU A 171 0.60 7.62 13.02
N SER A 172 1.88 7.87 13.31
CA SER A 172 2.33 9.18 13.84
C SER A 172 2.11 10.33 12.85
N GLY A 173 1.97 10.03 11.56
CA GLY A 173 1.63 10.98 10.50
C GLY A 173 0.18 11.47 10.52
N ARG A 174 -0.65 10.98 11.45
CA ARG A 174 -2.03 11.42 11.65
C ARG A 174 -2.85 11.37 10.35
N PRO A 175 -3.13 10.18 9.79
CA PRO A 175 -3.78 10.01 8.48
C PRO A 175 -5.08 10.82 8.34
N TRP A 176 -5.83 11.00 9.43
CA TRP A 176 -7.06 11.80 9.46
C TRP A 176 -6.87 13.29 9.15
N THR A 177 -5.64 13.80 9.07
CA THR A 177 -5.37 15.19 8.66
C THR A 177 -5.27 15.36 7.15
N VAL A 178 -5.22 14.25 6.39
CA VAL A 178 -5.22 14.28 4.92
C VAL A 178 -6.63 14.54 4.42
N PRO A 179 -6.91 15.67 3.76
CA PRO A 179 -8.25 15.98 3.25
C PRO A 179 -8.53 15.13 2.00
N VAL A 180 -9.44 14.18 2.13
CA VAL A 180 -9.91 13.34 1.01
C VAL A 180 -11.41 13.55 0.86
N PRO A 181 -11.87 14.37 -0.09
CA PRO A 181 -13.30 14.61 -0.28
C PRO A 181 -14.04 13.36 -0.72
N LEU A 182 -15.28 13.20 -0.26
CA LEU A 182 -16.15 12.08 -0.61
C LEU A 182 -16.28 11.93 -2.13
N GLY A 183 -16.21 10.70 -2.62
CA GLY A 183 -16.39 10.38 -4.05
C GLY A 183 -15.19 10.71 -4.95
N ARG A 184 -14.16 11.39 -4.49
CA ARG A 184 -13.00 11.76 -5.31
C ARG A 184 -12.13 10.54 -5.62
N SER A 185 -11.62 10.51 -6.85
CA SER A 185 -10.75 9.44 -7.35
C SER A 185 -9.27 9.81 -7.40
N SER A 186 -8.93 11.09 -7.26
CA SER A 186 -7.55 11.59 -7.25
C SER A 186 -7.46 12.98 -6.63
N GLY A 187 -6.27 13.36 -6.21
CA GLY A 187 -5.99 14.69 -5.68
C GLY A 187 -4.54 14.85 -5.27
N THR A 188 -4.27 15.95 -4.57
CA THR A 188 -2.96 16.29 -4.02
C THR A 188 -3.06 16.65 -2.55
N TRP A 189 -2.00 16.43 -1.80
CA TRP A 189 -1.85 16.87 -0.42
C TRP A 189 -0.36 17.16 -0.13
N HIS A 190 -0.01 18.42 0.16
CA HIS A 190 1.38 18.86 0.21
C HIS A 190 2.14 18.45 -1.08
N GLN A 191 3.28 17.76 -0.95
CA GLN A 191 4.07 17.25 -2.09
C GLN A 191 3.60 15.88 -2.60
N LEU A 192 2.48 15.38 -2.11
CA LEU A 192 1.94 14.08 -2.52
C LEU A 192 0.84 14.24 -3.57
N HIS A 193 0.86 13.34 -4.52
CA HIS A 193 -0.28 13.01 -5.36
C HIS A 193 -0.90 11.71 -4.86
N TRP A 194 -2.20 11.55 -5.05
CA TRP A 194 -2.88 10.31 -4.68
C TRP A 194 -3.97 9.93 -5.68
N THR A 195 -4.28 8.64 -5.71
CA THR A 195 -5.41 8.09 -6.46
C THR A 195 -6.17 7.05 -5.65
N ALA A 196 -7.50 7.03 -5.84
CA ALA A 196 -8.43 6.00 -5.39
C ALA A 196 -9.10 5.41 -6.63
N PRO A 197 -8.59 4.32 -7.21
CA PRO A 197 -9.01 3.79 -8.52
C PRO A 197 -10.35 3.02 -8.44
N ARG A 198 -11.42 3.69 -8.05
CA ARG A 198 -12.75 3.16 -7.71
C ARG A 198 -13.36 2.25 -8.78
N ALA A 199 -13.14 2.57 -10.06
CA ALA A 199 -13.71 1.81 -11.19
C ALA A 199 -12.90 0.54 -11.53
N HIS A 200 -11.69 0.40 -11.01
CA HIS A 200 -10.73 -0.61 -11.46
C HIS A 200 -10.25 -1.56 -10.36
N GLN A 201 -10.67 -1.33 -9.12
CA GLN A 201 -10.29 -2.17 -7.99
C GLN A 201 -11.50 -2.85 -7.35
N PRO A 202 -11.40 -4.16 -7.05
CA PRO A 202 -12.48 -4.92 -6.42
C PRO A 202 -12.67 -4.57 -4.94
N VAL A 203 -11.70 -3.88 -4.36
CA VAL A 203 -11.66 -3.50 -2.94
C VAL A 203 -11.12 -2.07 -2.82
N PRO A 204 -11.62 -1.24 -1.89
CA PRO A 204 -11.08 0.08 -1.62
C PRO A 204 -9.56 0.07 -1.49
N THR A 205 -8.92 0.86 -2.33
CA THR A 205 -7.46 0.95 -2.48
C THR A 205 -7.06 2.40 -2.68
N GLY A 206 -6.07 2.86 -1.92
CA GLY A 206 -5.45 4.17 -2.10
C GLY A 206 -3.98 4.00 -2.47
N CYS A 207 -3.50 4.76 -3.46
CA CYS A 207 -2.09 4.86 -3.80
C CYS A 207 -1.66 6.32 -3.77
N ALA A 208 -0.53 6.61 -3.13
CA ALA A 208 0.04 7.95 -3.02
C ALA A 208 1.53 7.93 -3.36
N TRP A 209 2.03 9.06 -3.89
CA TRP A 209 3.45 9.17 -4.28
C TRP A 209 3.92 10.62 -4.22
N THR A 210 5.25 10.81 -4.03
CA THR A 210 5.89 12.11 -4.16
C THR A 210 6.16 12.46 -5.61
N GLU A 211 6.47 13.72 -5.91
CA GLU A 211 7.07 14.08 -7.18
C GLU A 211 8.45 13.45 -7.36
N ARG A 212 8.90 13.35 -8.64
CA ARG A 212 10.21 12.80 -8.96
C ARG A 212 11.31 13.70 -8.36
N GLY A 213 12.31 13.08 -7.73
CA GLY A 213 13.42 13.81 -7.08
C GLY A 213 13.20 14.16 -5.60
N VAL A 214 12.00 13.98 -5.06
CA VAL A 214 11.70 14.12 -3.62
C VAL A 214 11.88 12.76 -2.92
N PHE A 215 12.95 12.06 -3.26
CA PHE A 215 13.30 10.78 -2.62
C PHE A 215 14.11 11.06 -1.35
N ARG A 216 13.59 10.69 -0.20
CA ARG A 216 14.34 10.81 1.06
C ARG A 216 15.42 9.73 1.10
N GLN A 217 16.66 10.12 0.84
CA GLN A 217 17.80 9.25 1.16
C GLN A 217 17.69 8.83 2.63
N ALA A 218 17.92 7.54 2.88
CA ALA A 218 18.03 7.01 4.23
C ALA A 218 19.05 7.87 5.00
N GLY A 219 18.60 8.55 6.05
CA GLY A 219 19.41 9.47 6.81
C GLY A 219 20.74 8.82 7.22
N GLY A 220 21.81 9.28 6.62
CA GLY A 220 23.16 9.10 7.14
C GLY A 220 23.22 9.89 8.44
N GLY A 221 23.22 9.18 9.57
CA GLY A 221 23.59 9.76 10.85
C GLY A 221 25.02 10.29 10.75
N GLY A 222 25.16 11.58 10.45
CA GLY A 222 26.40 12.31 10.59
C GLY A 222 26.71 12.46 12.08
N GLY A 223 27.51 11.55 12.62
CA GLY A 223 28.26 11.80 13.84
C GLY A 223 29.31 12.88 13.56
N GLY A 224 28.99 14.11 13.88
CA GLY A 224 29.94 15.20 14.02
C GLY A 224 30.45 15.20 15.45
N GLY A 225 31.60 14.61 15.69
CA GLY A 225 32.36 14.86 16.88
C GLY A 225 33.01 16.25 16.81
N GLY A 226 33.07 16.92 17.92
CA GLY A 226 33.80 18.12 18.23
C GLY A 226 33.75 18.34 19.72
#